data_6a37e6b5d0d2f2c80c08982ffc014115
#
_entry.id   6a37e6b5d0d2f2c80c08982ffc014115
#
_cell.length_a   1.000
_cell.length_b   1.000
_cell.length_c   1.000
_cell.angle_alpha   90.00
_cell.angle_beta   90.00
_cell.angle_gamma   90.00
#
_symmetry.space_group_name_H-M   'P 1'
#
loop_
_entity.id
_entity.type
_entity.pdbx_description
1 polymer ?
#
loop_
_entity_poly.entity_id
_entity_poly.type
_entity_poly.pdbx_seq_one_letter_code
_entity_poly.pdbx_strand_id
1 'polypeptide(L)'
;MYTSVERPLAEKVTFYITFAPVLSKSVNYLANMSVIVVGTMAFDEIETPFGKSGKIIGGSATFIAWTAANFVQPINQISVVGGDFPQAEMNALAAKGVALEGVQVKKDRPSFYWSGKYHMDMNTRDTLVTELNVLGDFEPVVPESYQGSDFLVLGNLSPQVQISVINQLRERPKLIVLDTMNFWMETAMDDLKKVLTMVDVLLVNDGEARQLSGEYSLVKAARKILTMGPRYLIIKKGEHGALLFHENHVFFAPALPLEDVFDPTGAGDTFAGGFIGHLAKTKDISFENMKTAIIVGSAMASFCVEKFGTGRLREITQDDISARLEQFVELVNFDIDLV
;
A
#
# COMPACT_ATOMS: atom_id res chain seq x y z
N MET A 1 57.51 24.39 -28.67
CA MET A 1 56.21 24.25 -29.40
C MET A 1 55.34 23.35 -28.60
N TYR A 2 54.39 23.91 -27.81
CA TYR A 2 53.36 23.16 -27.10
C TYR A 2 52.08 23.28 -27.92
N THR A 3 51.63 22.19 -28.50
CA THR A 3 50.33 22.11 -29.17
C THR A 3 49.25 21.95 -28.11
N SER A 4 48.37 22.93 -28.03
CA SER A 4 47.16 22.88 -27.22
C SER A 4 46.18 21.88 -27.87
N VAL A 5 45.86 20.82 -27.12
CA VAL A 5 44.75 19.93 -27.45
C VAL A 5 43.50 20.54 -26.88
N GLU A 6 42.64 21.07 -27.73
CA GLU A 6 41.29 21.45 -27.36
C GLU A 6 40.49 20.20 -26.95
N ARG A 7 39.95 20.16 -25.74
CA ARG A 7 38.96 19.16 -25.29
C ARG A 7 37.58 19.55 -25.81
N PRO A 8 36.76 18.59 -26.29
CA PRO A 8 35.42 18.88 -26.70
C PRO A 8 34.57 19.28 -25.47
N LEU A 9 33.69 20.26 -25.69
CA LEU A 9 32.70 20.74 -24.73
C LEU A 9 31.88 19.58 -24.16
N ALA A 10 31.81 19.53 -22.82
CA ALA A 10 30.97 18.59 -22.09
C ALA A 10 29.51 18.75 -22.52
N GLU A 11 28.91 17.67 -23.03
CA GLU A 11 27.47 17.62 -23.27
C GLU A 11 26.73 17.72 -21.95
N LYS A 12 25.90 18.77 -21.81
CA LYS A 12 24.98 18.90 -20.69
C LYS A 12 23.93 17.81 -20.82
N VAL A 13 23.98 16.79 -19.97
CA VAL A 13 22.90 15.82 -19.83
C VAL A 13 21.85 16.42 -18.90
N THR A 14 20.86 17.07 -19.48
CA THR A 14 19.70 17.59 -18.73
C THR A 14 18.66 16.48 -18.64
N PHE A 15 18.42 15.96 -17.45
CA PHE A 15 17.32 15.05 -17.22
C PHE A 15 16.02 15.86 -17.10
N TYR A 16 15.26 15.93 -18.19
CA TYR A 16 13.89 16.43 -18.12
C TYR A 16 12.97 15.30 -17.67
N ILE A 17 12.36 15.43 -16.49
CA ILE A 17 11.16 14.67 -16.18
C ILE A 17 10.03 15.35 -16.94
N THR A 18 9.78 14.88 -18.17
CA THR A 18 8.68 15.41 -18.97
C THR A 18 7.38 14.78 -18.49
N PHE A 19 6.63 15.48 -17.67
CA PHE A 19 5.21 15.23 -17.53
C PHE A 19 4.52 15.74 -18.80
N ALA A 20 4.14 14.84 -19.70
CA ALA A 20 3.25 15.21 -20.79
C ALA A 20 1.92 15.67 -20.17
N PRO A 21 1.37 16.84 -20.56
CA PRO A 21 0.05 17.23 -20.07
C PRO A 21 -0.97 16.23 -20.61
N VAL A 22 -1.65 15.54 -19.70
CA VAL A 22 -2.78 14.68 -20.03
C VAL A 22 -3.93 15.59 -20.45
N LEU A 23 -3.92 15.99 -21.72
CA LEU A 23 -5.06 16.63 -22.36
C LEU A 23 -6.19 15.61 -22.47
N SER A 24 -7.34 15.97 -21.93
CA SER A 24 -8.61 15.27 -22.04
C SER A 24 -8.90 14.82 -23.47
N LYS A 25 -8.91 13.51 -23.69
CA LYS A 25 -9.54 12.91 -24.86
C LYS A 25 -10.61 11.93 -24.42
N SER A 26 -11.82 12.26 -24.85
CA SER A 26 -13.00 11.40 -25.07
C SER A 26 -13.03 10.03 -24.35
N VAL A 27 -14.02 9.90 -23.49
CA VAL A 27 -14.45 8.66 -22.85
C VAL A 27 -14.79 7.62 -23.92
N ASN A 28 -13.80 6.81 -24.27
CA ASN A 28 -14.05 5.48 -24.80
C ASN A 28 -14.24 4.56 -23.60
N TYR A 29 -15.31 3.78 -23.57
CA TYR A 29 -15.55 2.68 -22.66
C TYR A 29 -14.43 1.62 -22.85
N LEU A 30 -13.25 1.90 -22.33
CA LEU A 30 -12.21 0.91 -22.09
C LEU A 30 -12.62 0.20 -20.82
N ALA A 31 -12.64 -1.12 -20.84
CA ALA A 31 -12.90 -1.95 -19.67
C ALA A 31 -12.15 -1.38 -18.46
N ASN A 32 -12.89 -0.93 -17.45
CA ASN A 32 -12.31 -0.38 -16.24
C ASN A 32 -11.50 -1.49 -15.57
N MET A 33 -10.21 -1.22 -15.34
CA MET A 33 -9.37 -2.13 -14.57
C MET A 33 -9.95 -2.24 -13.17
N SER A 34 -10.21 -3.44 -12.70
CA SER A 34 -10.72 -3.66 -11.36
C SER A 34 -9.65 -4.19 -10.42
N VAL A 35 -9.74 -3.80 -9.16
CA VAL A 35 -8.83 -4.19 -8.10
C VAL A 35 -9.60 -4.93 -7.02
N ILE A 36 -9.23 -6.17 -6.72
CA ILE A 36 -9.71 -6.85 -5.52
C ILE A 36 -8.82 -6.43 -4.36
N VAL A 37 -9.43 -6.01 -3.26
CA VAL A 37 -8.78 -5.71 -1.99
C VAL A 37 -9.29 -6.66 -0.92
N VAL A 38 -8.38 -7.46 -0.37
CA VAL A 38 -8.66 -8.40 0.71
C VAL A 38 -7.96 -7.90 1.98
N GLY A 39 -8.69 -7.76 3.07
CA GLY A 39 -8.10 -7.26 4.31
C GLY A 39 -9.16 -7.07 5.40
N THR A 40 -8.75 -6.49 6.51
CA THR A 40 -9.64 -6.20 7.62
C THR A 40 -10.45 -4.91 7.38
N MET A 41 -11.71 -4.94 7.78
CA MET A 41 -12.53 -3.78 8.14
C MET A 41 -12.74 -3.85 9.65
N ALA A 42 -12.26 -2.85 10.38
CA ALA A 42 -12.00 -3.00 11.80
C ALA A 42 -12.36 -1.75 12.60
N PHE A 43 -12.31 -1.91 13.90
CA PHE A 43 -12.15 -0.78 14.81
C PHE A 43 -10.73 -0.77 15.36
N ASP A 44 -10.15 0.44 15.38
CA ASP A 44 -8.86 0.70 16.00
C ASP A 44 -9.04 1.69 17.16
N GLU A 45 -8.20 1.56 18.21
CA GLU A 45 -8.05 2.55 19.26
C GLU A 45 -6.57 2.84 19.46
N ILE A 46 -6.18 4.08 19.23
CA ILE A 46 -4.78 4.46 19.08
C ILE A 46 -4.41 5.50 20.11
N GLU A 47 -3.32 5.23 20.83
CA GLU A 47 -2.65 6.16 21.68
C GLU A 47 -1.32 6.56 21.05
N THR A 48 -1.08 7.85 20.90
CA THR A 48 0.22 8.42 20.46
C THR A 48 0.69 9.43 21.51
N PRO A 49 1.93 9.88 21.47
CA PRO A 49 2.41 10.99 22.31
C PRO A 49 1.61 12.28 22.15
N PHE A 50 0.86 12.42 21.04
CA PHE A 50 0.10 13.61 20.69
C PHE A 50 -1.39 13.50 21.00
N GLY A 51 -1.90 12.32 21.41
CA GLY A 51 -3.30 12.15 21.77
C GLY A 51 -3.82 10.72 21.68
N LYS A 52 -5.13 10.60 21.86
CA LYS A 52 -5.86 9.33 21.76
C LYS A 52 -7.04 9.47 20.82
N SER A 53 -7.25 8.46 19.98
CA SER A 53 -8.34 8.48 19.01
C SER A 53 -9.71 8.12 19.61
N GLY A 54 -9.75 7.36 20.71
CA GLY A 54 -10.91 6.54 21.03
C GLY A 54 -11.12 5.45 19.97
N LYS A 55 -12.31 4.80 20.00
CA LYS A 55 -12.66 3.75 19.03
C LYS A 55 -13.03 4.37 17.69
N ILE A 56 -12.23 4.16 16.66
CA ILE A 56 -12.38 4.69 15.30
C ILE A 56 -12.40 3.58 14.25
N ILE A 57 -12.82 3.91 13.04
CA ILE A 57 -12.76 2.99 11.88
C ILE A 57 -11.32 2.85 11.42
N GLY A 58 -10.90 1.59 11.27
CA GLY A 58 -9.60 1.16 10.78
C GLY A 58 -9.67 -0.10 9.94
N GLY A 59 -8.54 -0.80 9.90
CA GLY A 59 -8.38 -2.05 9.16
C GLY A 59 -7.78 -1.87 7.78
N SER A 60 -6.93 -2.83 7.39
CA SER A 60 -6.11 -2.76 6.17
C SER A 60 -6.93 -2.54 4.90
N ALA A 61 -8.02 -3.31 4.69
CA ALA A 61 -8.85 -3.13 3.50
C ALA A 61 -9.57 -1.78 3.48
N THR A 62 -9.90 -1.22 4.63
CA THR A 62 -10.52 0.11 4.72
C THR A 62 -9.56 1.19 4.20
N PHE A 63 -8.32 1.23 4.69
CA PHE A 63 -7.32 2.20 4.25
C PHE A 63 -6.96 2.04 2.77
N ILE A 64 -6.73 0.79 2.33
CA ILE A 64 -6.42 0.48 0.92
C ILE A 64 -7.56 0.96 0.02
N ALA A 65 -8.83 0.64 0.36
CA ALA A 65 -9.98 0.97 -0.48
C ALA A 65 -10.23 2.48 -0.56
N TRP A 66 -10.22 3.20 0.58
CA TRP A 66 -10.35 4.66 0.60
C TRP A 66 -9.31 5.34 -0.28
N THR A 67 -8.09 4.80 -0.29
CA THR A 67 -6.97 5.36 -1.04
C THR A 67 -7.05 5.01 -2.53
N ALA A 68 -7.16 3.73 -2.88
CA ALA A 68 -7.16 3.25 -4.26
C ALA A 68 -8.33 3.81 -5.08
N ALA A 69 -9.49 4.03 -4.43
CA ALA A 69 -10.69 4.59 -5.06
C ALA A 69 -10.51 6.04 -5.58
N ASN A 70 -9.43 6.74 -5.21
CA ASN A 70 -9.07 8.03 -5.82
C ASN A 70 -8.45 7.88 -7.22
N PHE A 71 -8.03 6.68 -7.60
CA PHE A 71 -7.30 6.42 -8.87
C PHE A 71 -8.10 5.56 -9.83
N VAL A 72 -8.82 4.55 -9.31
CA VAL A 72 -9.54 3.54 -10.11
C VAL A 72 -10.81 3.09 -9.40
N GLN A 73 -11.83 2.72 -10.17
CA GLN A 73 -13.09 2.16 -9.69
C GLN A 73 -13.59 1.12 -10.70
N PRO A 74 -14.26 0.04 -10.24
CA PRO A 74 -14.57 -0.28 -8.84
C PRO A 74 -13.36 -0.84 -8.06
N ILE A 75 -13.39 -0.66 -6.73
CA ILE A 75 -12.57 -1.43 -5.79
C ILE A 75 -13.44 -2.55 -5.23
N ASN A 76 -13.09 -3.79 -5.53
CA ASN A 76 -13.83 -4.99 -5.15
C ASN A 76 -13.35 -5.48 -3.77
N GLN A 77 -14.06 -5.15 -2.70
CA GLN A 77 -13.61 -5.42 -1.35
C GLN A 77 -14.07 -6.78 -0.84
N ILE A 78 -13.14 -7.56 -0.26
CA ILE A 78 -13.40 -8.83 0.43
C ILE A 78 -12.96 -8.68 1.89
N SER A 79 -13.91 -8.81 2.81
CA SER A 79 -13.69 -8.65 4.24
C SER A 79 -14.82 -9.29 5.04
N VAL A 80 -14.75 -9.18 6.37
CA VAL A 80 -15.81 -9.52 7.30
C VAL A 80 -15.97 -8.46 8.36
N VAL A 81 -17.20 -8.14 8.73
CA VAL A 81 -17.55 -7.22 9.81
C VAL A 81 -18.62 -7.81 10.71
N GLY A 82 -18.68 -7.34 11.93
CA GLY A 82 -19.74 -7.68 12.89
C GLY A 82 -20.99 -6.82 12.71
N GLY A 83 -22.01 -7.12 13.54
CA GLY A 83 -23.26 -6.34 13.56
C GLY A 83 -23.11 -4.93 14.13
N ASP A 84 -21.98 -4.65 14.77
CA ASP A 84 -21.62 -3.34 15.36
C ASP A 84 -20.95 -2.40 14.36
N PHE A 85 -20.61 -2.88 13.14
CA PHE A 85 -19.95 -2.04 12.13
C PHE A 85 -20.93 -1.01 11.56
N PRO A 86 -20.58 0.29 11.53
CA PRO A 86 -21.52 1.33 11.15
C PRO A 86 -21.99 1.23 9.69
N GLN A 87 -23.31 1.17 9.48
CA GLN A 87 -23.87 1.20 8.12
C GLN A 87 -23.50 2.49 7.37
N ALA A 88 -23.31 3.61 8.08
CA ALA A 88 -22.85 4.86 7.50
C ALA A 88 -21.47 4.73 6.84
N GLU A 89 -20.58 3.91 7.43
CA GLU A 89 -19.26 3.63 6.85
C GLU A 89 -19.36 2.79 5.58
N MET A 90 -20.20 1.74 5.61
CA MET A 90 -20.47 0.93 4.41
C MET A 90 -21.02 1.78 3.26
N ASN A 91 -21.95 2.68 3.58
CA ASN A 91 -22.53 3.60 2.61
C ASN A 91 -21.50 4.60 2.05
N ALA A 92 -20.60 5.09 2.90
CA ALA A 92 -19.54 6.02 2.50
C ALA A 92 -18.52 5.34 1.55
N LEU A 93 -18.10 4.10 1.85
CA LEU A 93 -17.25 3.31 0.97
C LEU A 93 -17.94 3.03 -0.37
N ALA A 94 -19.20 2.63 -0.35
CA ALA A 94 -19.97 2.41 -1.59
C ALA A 94 -20.07 3.69 -2.44
N ALA A 95 -20.34 4.85 -1.81
CA ALA A 95 -20.38 6.14 -2.49
C ALA A 95 -19.01 6.54 -3.10
N LYS A 96 -17.90 6.07 -2.50
CA LYS A 96 -16.54 6.26 -3.03
C LYS A 96 -16.21 5.34 -4.20
N GLY A 97 -17.10 4.39 -4.56
CA GLY A 97 -16.88 3.44 -5.66
C GLY A 97 -16.30 2.09 -5.21
N VAL A 98 -16.46 1.75 -3.92
CA VAL A 98 -16.07 0.45 -3.39
C VAL A 98 -17.26 -0.51 -3.49
N ALA A 99 -17.07 -1.63 -4.19
CA ALA A 99 -18.06 -2.72 -4.25
C ALA A 99 -17.92 -3.60 -3.00
N LEU A 100 -19.02 -3.79 -2.29
CA LEU A 100 -19.05 -4.45 -0.98
C LEU A 100 -19.72 -5.84 -1.00
N GLU A 101 -19.96 -6.41 -2.18
CA GLU A 101 -20.56 -7.74 -2.33
C GLU A 101 -19.73 -8.83 -1.65
N GLY A 102 -18.40 -8.69 -1.62
CA GLY A 102 -17.48 -9.60 -0.93
C GLY A 102 -17.34 -9.35 0.58
N VAL A 103 -18.07 -8.38 1.15
CA VAL A 103 -18.03 -8.09 2.59
C VAL A 103 -19.13 -8.87 3.32
N GLN A 104 -18.73 -9.81 4.16
CA GLN A 104 -19.63 -10.58 5.01
C GLN A 104 -20.02 -9.79 6.25
N VAL A 105 -21.31 -9.82 6.64
CA VAL A 105 -21.81 -9.19 7.88
C VAL A 105 -22.31 -10.27 8.83
N LYS A 106 -21.61 -10.49 9.93
CA LYS A 106 -21.95 -11.45 11.01
C LYS A 106 -22.68 -10.69 12.13
N LYS A 107 -24.02 -10.61 12.04
CA LYS A 107 -24.84 -9.72 12.89
C LYS A 107 -24.82 -10.05 14.38
N ASP A 108 -24.48 -11.27 14.74
CA ASP A 108 -24.49 -11.82 16.09
C ASP A 108 -23.16 -11.66 16.84
N ARG A 109 -22.14 -11.11 16.19
CA ARG A 109 -20.78 -10.98 16.73
C ARG A 109 -20.21 -9.59 16.47
N PRO A 110 -19.27 -9.11 17.30
CA PRO A 110 -18.58 -7.83 17.06
C PRO A 110 -17.53 -7.94 15.95
N SER A 111 -17.22 -6.80 15.36
CA SER A 111 -16.13 -6.62 14.40
C SER A 111 -14.77 -6.82 15.07
N PHE A 112 -13.74 -7.08 14.26
CA PHE A 112 -12.35 -7.09 14.70
C PHE A 112 -12.00 -5.75 15.36
N TYR A 113 -11.30 -5.83 16.49
CA TYR A 113 -10.84 -4.67 17.26
C TYR A 113 -9.36 -4.80 17.59
N TRP A 114 -8.64 -3.71 17.40
CA TRP A 114 -7.24 -3.59 17.76
C TRP A 114 -7.00 -2.28 18.53
N SER A 115 -6.17 -2.35 19.57
CA SER A 115 -5.69 -1.16 20.28
C SER A 115 -4.18 -1.19 20.39
N GLY A 116 -3.56 -0.05 20.13
CA GLY A 116 -2.11 0.09 20.16
C GLY A 116 -1.65 1.44 20.67
N LYS A 117 -0.40 1.45 21.16
CA LYS A 117 0.28 2.64 21.66
C LYS A 117 1.59 2.84 20.91
N TYR A 118 1.73 4.00 20.27
CA TYR A 118 2.96 4.42 19.62
C TYR A 118 3.91 5.12 20.57
N HIS A 119 5.20 4.86 20.38
CA HIS A 119 6.29 5.53 21.07
C HIS A 119 6.61 6.89 20.40
N MET A 120 7.54 7.65 21.01
CA MET A 120 7.92 9.00 20.52
C MET A 120 8.52 9.00 19.10
N ASP A 121 9.06 7.88 18.65
CA ASP A 121 9.60 7.71 17.30
C ASP A 121 8.51 7.51 16.24
N MET A 122 7.23 7.38 16.63
CA MET A 122 6.06 7.15 15.78
C MET A 122 6.18 5.95 14.82
N ASN A 123 7.21 5.11 14.99
CA ASN A 123 7.46 3.88 14.23
C ASN A 123 7.32 2.62 15.10
N THR A 124 7.75 2.73 16.36
CA THR A 124 7.63 1.64 17.35
C THR A 124 6.27 1.70 18.04
N ARG A 125 5.61 0.54 18.14
CA ARG A 125 4.31 0.45 18.82
C ARG A 125 4.19 -0.79 19.67
N ASP A 126 3.43 -0.67 20.75
CA ASP A 126 2.96 -1.79 21.57
C ASP A 126 1.52 -2.12 21.19
N THR A 127 1.20 -3.39 21.00
CA THR A 127 -0.18 -3.84 20.90
C THR A 127 -0.74 -3.99 22.30
N LEU A 128 -1.82 -3.28 22.63
CA LEU A 128 -2.46 -3.35 23.93
C LEU A 128 -3.58 -4.39 23.96
N VAL A 129 -4.41 -4.43 22.90
CA VAL A 129 -5.54 -5.35 22.77
C VAL A 129 -5.67 -5.84 21.34
N THR A 130 -6.00 -7.10 21.16
CA THR A 130 -6.42 -7.69 19.88
C THR A 130 -7.60 -8.62 20.14
N GLU A 131 -8.76 -8.24 19.62
CA GLU A 131 -9.98 -9.06 19.66
C GLU A 131 -10.30 -9.50 18.24
N LEU A 132 -10.06 -10.77 17.93
CA LEU A 132 -10.29 -11.31 16.59
C LEU A 132 -11.76 -11.28 16.20
N ASN A 133 -12.67 -11.57 17.15
CA ASN A 133 -14.11 -11.53 16.95
C ASN A 133 -14.52 -12.28 15.65
N VAL A 134 -15.22 -11.61 14.71
CA VAL A 134 -15.63 -12.22 13.42
C VAL A 134 -14.47 -12.61 12.52
N LEU A 135 -13.28 -12.06 12.74
CA LEU A 135 -12.09 -12.36 11.93
C LEU A 135 -11.50 -13.75 12.24
N GLY A 136 -11.73 -14.26 13.47
CA GLY A 136 -11.13 -15.51 13.92
C GLY A 136 -11.55 -16.75 13.12
N ASP A 137 -12.73 -16.72 12.53
CA ASP A 137 -13.30 -17.78 11.68
C ASP A 137 -13.77 -17.24 10.32
N PHE A 138 -13.03 -16.24 9.81
CA PHE A 138 -13.32 -15.67 8.49
C PHE A 138 -12.93 -16.62 7.36
N GLU A 139 -13.93 -17.09 6.65
CA GLU A 139 -13.78 -17.84 5.40
C GLU A 139 -14.17 -16.92 4.23
N PRO A 140 -13.19 -16.43 3.45
CA PRO A 140 -13.47 -15.50 2.37
C PRO A 140 -14.23 -16.19 1.22
N VAL A 141 -15.13 -15.45 0.62
CA VAL A 141 -15.81 -15.85 -0.61
C VAL A 141 -15.55 -14.78 -1.67
N VAL A 142 -15.02 -15.19 -2.82
CA VAL A 142 -14.84 -14.30 -3.96
C VAL A 142 -16.13 -14.27 -4.77
N PRO A 143 -16.86 -13.14 -4.82
CA PRO A 143 -18.07 -13.01 -5.62
C PRO A 143 -17.83 -13.27 -7.11
N GLU A 144 -18.86 -13.75 -7.81
CA GLU A 144 -18.79 -13.95 -9.27
C GLU A 144 -18.47 -12.65 -10.02
N SER A 145 -19.02 -11.54 -9.57
CA SER A 145 -18.78 -10.20 -10.12
C SER A 145 -17.33 -9.71 -9.97
N TYR A 146 -16.52 -10.35 -9.09
CA TYR A 146 -15.12 -9.98 -8.89
C TYR A 146 -14.17 -10.85 -9.73
N GLN A 147 -14.67 -11.92 -10.35
CA GLN A 147 -13.84 -12.75 -11.22
C GLN A 147 -13.33 -11.95 -12.43
N GLY A 148 -12.11 -12.26 -12.87
CA GLY A 148 -11.46 -11.53 -13.96
C GLY A 148 -10.92 -10.14 -13.57
N SER A 149 -10.84 -9.82 -12.28
CA SER A 149 -10.17 -8.59 -11.82
C SER A 149 -8.69 -8.60 -12.18
N ASP A 150 -8.19 -7.46 -12.67
CA ASP A 150 -6.81 -7.35 -13.16
C ASP A 150 -5.77 -7.33 -12.06
N PHE A 151 -6.13 -6.84 -10.87
CA PHE A 151 -5.23 -6.67 -9.73
C PHE A 151 -5.82 -7.26 -8.46
N LEU A 152 -4.95 -7.81 -7.62
CA LEU A 152 -5.29 -8.30 -6.29
C LEU A 152 -4.32 -7.72 -5.26
N VAL A 153 -4.87 -7.10 -4.21
CA VAL A 153 -4.11 -6.69 -3.03
C VAL A 153 -4.56 -7.54 -1.85
N LEU A 154 -3.61 -8.29 -1.31
CA LEU A 154 -3.75 -9.07 -0.10
C LEU A 154 -3.20 -8.24 1.06
N GLY A 155 -4.07 -7.51 1.73
CA GLY A 155 -3.76 -6.77 2.94
C GLY A 155 -3.45 -7.71 4.10
N ASN A 156 -3.10 -7.11 5.24
CA ASN A 156 -2.70 -7.86 6.43
C ASN A 156 -3.85 -8.74 6.96
N LEU A 157 -3.77 -10.04 6.66
CA LEU A 157 -4.64 -11.12 7.11
C LEU A 157 -3.84 -12.42 7.26
N SER A 158 -4.48 -13.48 7.81
CA SER A 158 -3.80 -14.78 7.89
C SER A 158 -3.42 -15.29 6.49
N PRO A 159 -2.24 -15.89 6.35
CA PRO A 159 -1.80 -16.46 5.08
C PRO A 159 -2.78 -17.48 4.50
N GLN A 160 -3.51 -18.24 5.34
CA GLN A 160 -4.52 -19.19 4.89
C GLN A 160 -5.70 -18.49 4.17
N VAL A 161 -6.16 -17.35 4.71
CA VAL A 161 -7.21 -16.52 4.07
C VAL A 161 -6.70 -15.99 2.72
N GLN A 162 -5.45 -15.52 2.67
CA GLN A 162 -4.83 -15.01 1.45
C GLN A 162 -4.72 -16.11 0.37
N ILE A 163 -4.26 -17.31 0.73
CA ILE A 163 -4.21 -18.48 -0.16
C ILE A 163 -5.62 -18.85 -0.65
N SER A 164 -6.60 -18.87 0.26
CA SER A 164 -7.97 -19.22 -0.07
C SER A 164 -8.56 -18.29 -1.14
N VAL A 165 -8.31 -16.96 -1.04
CA VAL A 165 -8.76 -16.01 -2.05
C VAL A 165 -8.09 -16.26 -3.39
N ILE A 166 -6.76 -16.42 -3.44
CA ILE A 166 -6.03 -16.68 -4.69
C ILE A 166 -6.58 -17.92 -5.39
N ASN A 167 -6.84 -19.00 -4.63
CA ASN A 167 -7.32 -20.28 -5.17
C ASN A 167 -8.76 -20.24 -5.68
N GLN A 168 -9.57 -19.25 -5.28
CA GLN A 168 -10.93 -19.06 -5.76
C GLN A 168 -11.00 -18.27 -7.08
N LEU A 169 -9.90 -17.62 -7.50
CA LEU A 169 -9.87 -16.89 -8.76
C LEU A 169 -9.74 -17.85 -9.95
N ARG A 170 -10.59 -17.70 -10.95
CA ARG A 170 -10.57 -18.50 -12.18
C ARG A 170 -9.37 -18.19 -13.06
N GLU A 171 -8.98 -16.93 -13.09
CA GLU A 171 -7.83 -16.43 -13.82
C GLU A 171 -6.92 -15.68 -12.87
N ARG A 172 -5.60 -15.85 -13.04
CA ARG A 172 -4.62 -15.16 -12.23
C ARG A 172 -4.63 -13.67 -12.59
N PRO A 173 -4.76 -12.75 -11.61
CA PRO A 173 -4.58 -11.32 -11.83
C PRO A 173 -3.22 -11.01 -12.46
N LYS A 174 -3.15 -9.91 -13.22
CA LYS A 174 -1.90 -9.41 -13.83
C LYS A 174 -0.83 -9.11 -12.79
N LEU A 175 -1.25 -8.65 -11.61
CA LEU A 175 -0.37 -8.39 -10.48
C LEU A 175 -1.07 -8.73 -9.18
N ILE A 176 -0.38 -9.48 -8.32
CA ILE A 176 -0.79 -9.80 -6.96
C ILE A 176 0.19 -9.15 -6.00
N VAL A 177 -0.31 -8.27 -5.15
CA VAL A 177 0.44 -7.54 -4.12
C VAL A 177 0.10 -8.11 -2.76
N LEU A 178 1.11 -8.41 -1.97
CA LEU A 178 0.97 -8.93 -0.61
C LEU A 178 1.51 -7.90 0.39
N ASP A 179 0.74 -7.57 1.40
CA ASP A 179 1.21 -6.99 2.65
C ASP A 179 1.12 -8.04 3.77
N THR A 180 2.07 -8.03 4.69
CA THR A 180 2.15 -8.97 5.81
C THR A 180 2.69 -8.27 7.06
N MET A 181 2.79 -8.99 8.16
CA MET A 181 3.35 -8.47 9.40
C MET A 181 4.13 -9.54 10.18
N ASN A 182 4.92 -9.09 11.15
CA ASN A 182 5.73 -9.92 12.02
C ASN A 182 4.93 -11.06 12.69
N PHE A 183 3.68 -10.83 13.10
CA PHE A 183 2.82 -11.84 13.73
C PHE A 183 2.70 -13.11 12.87
N TRP A 184 2.52 -12.97 11.56
CA TRP A 184 2.42 -14.12 10.65
C TRP A 184 3.77 -14.81 10.43
N MET A 185 4.86 -14.07 10.52
CA MET A 185 6.21 -14.63 10.49
C MET A 185 6.50 -15.51 11.73
N GLU A 186 5.87 -15.19 12.86
CA GLU A 186 6.03 -15.93 14.13
C GLU A 186 5.06 -17.11 14.23
N THR A 187 3.84 -16.96 13.73
CA THR A 187 2.75 -17.92 14.00
C THR A 187 2.35 -18.78 12.80
N ALA A 188 2.65 -18.36 11.56
CA ALA A 188 2.19 -19.00 10.32
C ALA A 188 3.25 -18.97 9.20
N MET A 189 4.53 -19.08 9.53
CA MET A 189 5.66 -18.95 8.58
C MET A 189 5.54 -19.89 7.38
N ASP A 190 5.12 -21.14 7.57
CA ASP A 190 5.06 -22.11 6.46
C ASP A 190 3.97 -21.75 5.45
N ASP A 191 2.83 -21.25 5.91
CA ASP A 191 1.78 -20.76 5.01
C ASP A 191 2.16 -19.43 4.39
N LEU A 192 2.86 -18.55 5.13
CA LEU A 192 3.40 -17.31 4.57
C LEU A 192 4.39 -17.62 3.42
N LYS A 193 5.28 -18.60 3.57
CA LYS A 193 6.18 -19.02 2.48
C LYS A 193 5.41 -19.51 1.25
N LYS A 194 4.29 -20.20 1.44
CA LYS A 194 3.41 -20.62 0.32
C LYS A 194 2.83 -19.40 -0.40
N VAL A 195 2.28 -18.42 0.36
CA VAL A 195 1.75 -17.17 -0.24
C VAL A 195 2.83 -16.44 -1.03
N LEU A 196 4.05 -16.34 -0.50
CA LEU A 196 5.17 -15.67 -1.17
C LEU A 196 5.44 -16.24 -2.57
N THR A 197 5.24 -17.56 -2.78
CA THR A 197 5.40 -18.16 -4.12
C THR A 197 4.25 -17.86 -5.08
N MET A 198 3.14 -17.29 -4.60
CA MET A 198 1.93 -17.03 -5.37
C MET A 198 1.77 -15.55 -5.76
N VAL A 199 2.60 -14.66 -5.21
CA VAL A 199 2.47 -13.21 -5.38
C VAL A 199 3.60 -12.63 -6.24
N ASP A 200 3.37 -11.44 -6.78
CA ASP A 200 4.34 -10.72 -7.60
C ASP A 200 5.12 -9.67 -6.81
N VAL A 201 4.45 -8.98 -5.90
CA VAL A 201 5.00 -7.88 -5.10
C VAL A 201 4.80 -8.19 -3.63
N LEU A 202 5.86 -8.08 -2.84
CA LEU A 202 5.79 -8.09 -1.39
C LEU A 202 6.03 -6.68 -0.84
N LEU A 203 5.14 -6.22 0.04
CA LEU A 203 5.27 -5.02 0.84
C LEU A 203 5.61 -5.42 2.28
N VAL A 204 6.69 -4.89 2.83
CA VAL A 204 7.08 -5.08 4.23
C VAL A 204 7.72 -3.81 4.77
N ASN A 205 7.76 -3.65 6.09
CA ASN A 205 8.65 -2.66 6.69
C ASN A 205 10.08 -3.21 6.83
N ASP A 206 11.02 -2.38 7.22
CA ASP A 206 12.44 -2.76 7.32
C ASP A 206 12.71 -3.77 8.46
N GLY A 207 11.95 -3.72 9.55
CA GLY A 207 11.99 -4.71 10.63
C GLY A 207 11.51 -6.07 10.15
N GLU A 208 10.37 -6.11 9.46
CA GLU A 208 9.79 -7.31 8.86
C GLU A 208 10.71 -7.91 7.79
N ALA A 209 11.34 -7.09 6.96
CA ALA A 209 12.31 -7.55 5.97
C ALA A 209 13.52 -8.24 6.62
N ARG A 210 14.04 -7.68 7.73
CA ARG A 210 15.12 -8.30 8.52
C ARG A 210 14.68 -9.60 9.17
N GLN A 211 13.48 -9.61 9.76
CA GLN A 211 12.93 -10.81 10.41
C GLN A 211 12.72 -11.95 9.41
N LEU A 212 12.06 -11.68 8.28
CA LEU A 212 11.75 -12.66 7.25
C LEU A 212 13.02 -13.25 6.62
N SER A 213 14.02 -12.42 6.41
CA SER A 213 15.28 -12.85 5.79
C SER A 213 16.33 -13.36 6.76
N GLY A 214 16.31 -12.93 8.01
CA GLY A 214 17.40 -13.14 8.97
C GLY A 214 18.66 -12.31 8.67
N GLU A 215 18.57 -11.30 7.79
CA GLU A 215 19.67 -10.44 7.36
C GLU A 215 19.53 -9.03 7.92
N TYR A 216 20.59 -8.46 8.48
CA TYR A 216 20.57 -7.08 8.98
C TYR A 216 20.55 -6.05 7.83
N SER A 217 21.38 -6.28 6.79
CA SER A 217 21.46 -5.41 5.62
C SER A 217 20.21 -5.56 4.74
N LEU A 218 19.51 -4.45 4.48
CA LEU A 218 18.30 -4.47 3.65
C LEU A 218 18.57 -4.94 2.21
N VAL A 219 19.77 -4.68 1.67
CA VAL A 219 20.16 -5.18 0.35
C VAL A 219 20.32 -6.70 0.35
N LYS A 220 20.94 -7.27 1.42
CA LYS A 220 21.03 -8.73 1.56
C LYS A 220 19.67 -9.36 1.84
N ALA A 221 18.86 -8.71 2.71
CA ALA A 221 17.49 -9.10 2.99
C ALA A 221 16.66 -9.20 1.70
N ALA A 222 16.72 -8.16 0.87
CA ALA A 222 16.01 -8.11 -0.39
C ALA A 222 16.40 -9.25 -1.32
N ARG A 223 17.69 -9.47 -1.53
CA ARG A 223 18.18 -10.59 -2.38
C ARG A 223 17.64 -11.93 -1.89
N LYS A 224 17.62 -12.16 -0.58
CA LYS A 224 17.13 -13.40 -0.01
C LYS A 224 15.61 -13.54 -0.13
N ILE A 225 14.85 -12.47 0.14
CA ILE A 225 13.39 -12.47 0.03
C ILE A 225 12.95 -12.70 -1.42
N LEU A 226 13.60 -12.08 -2.39
CA LEU A 226 13.28 -12.29 -3.81
C LEU A 226 13.46 -13.75 -4.25
N THR A 227 14.34 -14.53 -3.58
CA THR A 227 14.44 -15.99 -3.85
C THR A 227 13.27 -16.80 -3.26
N MET A 228 12.42 -16.21 -2.42
CA MET A 228 11.27 -16.88 -1.81
C MET A 228 10.01 -16.85 -2.70
N GLY A 229 10.02 -16.08 -3.81
CA GLY A 229 8.91 -16.08 -4.77
C GLY A 229 8.59 -14.73 -5.41
N PRO A 230 8.46 -13.62 -4.64
CA PRO A 230 8.08 -12.32 -5.22
C PRO A 230 9.10 -11.83 -6.24
N ARG A 231 8.62 -11.24 -7.34
CA ARG A 231 9.49 -10.58 -8.34
C ARG A 231 9.93 -9.19 -7.93
N TYR A 232 9.12 -8.54 -7.11
CA TYR A 232 9.36 -7.20 -6.60
C TYR A 232 9.23 -7.20 -5.08
N LEU A 233 10.13 -6.48 -4.43
CA LEU A 233 10.07 -6.25 -2.99
C LEU A 233 10.09 -4.75 -2.71
N ILE A 234 9.12 -4.27 -1.94
CA ILE A 234 9.07 -2.91 -1.45
C ILE A 234 9.30 -2.94 0.06
N ILE A 235 10.35 -2.26 0.51
CA ILE A 235 10.67 -2.12 1.93
C ILE A 235 10.32 -0.69 2.36
N LYS A 236 9.25 -0.56 3.14
CA LYS A 236 8.79 0.69 3.75
C LYS A 236 9.66 1.01 4.97
N LYS A 237 10.08 2.27 5.13
CA LYS A 237 11.00 2.71 6.20
C LYS A 237 10.46 3.91 6.98
N GLY A 238 9.15 4.05 7.08
CA GLY A 238 8.51 5.17 7.74
C GLY A 238 8.97 6.51 7.16
N GLU A 239 9.40 7.43 8.00
CA GLU A 239 9.92 8.76 7.63
C GLU A 239 11.16 8.72 6.73
N HIS A 240 11.82 7.57 6.63
CA HIS A 240 12.99 7.38 5.78
C HIS A 240 12.64 6.86 4.38
N GLY A 241 11.38 6.90 3.96
CA GLY A 241 10.94 6.55 2.61
C GLY A 241 10.79 5.06 2.35
N ALA A 242 10.99 4.63 1.10
CA ALA A 242 10.84 3.25 0.69
C ALA A 242 11.90 2.84 -0.34
N LEU A 243 12.22 1.55 -0.36
CA LEU A 243 13.11 0.92 -1.33
C LEU A 243 12.33 -0.07 -2.18
N LEU A 244 12.46 0.02 -3.50
CA LEU A 244 11.97 -1.00 -4.44
C LEU A 244 13.15 -1.82 -4.95
N PHE A 245 13.03 -3.13 -4.84
CA PHE A 245 14.00 -4.08 -5.37
C PHE A 245 13.36 -4.94 -6.46
N HIS A 246 14.07 -5.12 -7.56
CA HIS A 246 13.73 -6.04 -8.62
C HIS A 246 15.02 -6.51 -9.30
N GLU A 247 15.29 -7.80 -9.28
CA GLU A 247 16.53 -8.37 -9.78
C GLU A 247 17.77 -7.65 -9.19
N ASN A 248 18.57 -6.98 -10.03
CA ASN A 248 19.73 -6.18 -9.61
C ASN A 248 19.42 -4.68 -9.49
N HIS A 249 18.17 -4.26 -9.72
CA HIS A 249 17.76 -2.87 -9.67
C HIS A 249 17.27 -2.49 -8.28
N VAL A 250 17.63 -1.29 -7.86
CA VAL A 250 17.15 -0.67 -6.62
C VAL A 250 16.70 0.74 -6.94
N PHE A 251 15.49 1.09 -6.48
CA PHE A 251 15.00 2.46 -6.52
C PHE A 251 14.68 2.92 -5.11
N PHE A 252 15.04 4.15 -4.77
CA PHE A 252 14.72 4.79 -3.51
C PHE A 252 13.70 5.91 -3.73
N ALA A 253 12.60 5.85 -2.99
CA ALA A 253 11.62 6.93 -2.88
C ALA A 253 11.75 7.59 -1.50
N PRO A 254 11.86 8.92 -1.39
CA PRO A 254 11.83 9.60 -0.10
C PRO A 254 10.44 9.49 0.54
N ALA A 255 10.35 9.71 1.85
CA ALA A 255 9.12 10.18 2.46
C ALA A 255 9.05 11.70 2.36
N LEU A 256 7.84 12.26 2.38
CA LEU A 256 7.69 13.71 2.53
C LEU A 256 7.97 14.09 3.99
N PRO A 257 8.90 15.02 4.27
CA PRO A 257 9.09 15.55 5.61
C PRO A 257 7.83 16.31 6.04
N LEU A 258 7.21 15.86 7.13
CA LEU A 258 6.03 16.51 7.71
C LEU A 258 6.41 17.10 9.06
N GLU A 259 5.87 18.27 9.37
CA GLU A 259 6.08 18.92 10.67
C GLU A 259 5.34 18.16 11.78
N ASP A 260 4.11 17.72 11.48
CA ASP A 260 3.26 17.00 12.42
C ASP A 260 2.85 15.63 11.88
N VAL A 261 3.00 14.59 12.70
CA VAL A 261 2.53 13.24 12.47
C VAL A 261 1.65 12.83 13.65
N PHE A 262 0.34 12.68 13.41
CA PHE A 262 -0.63 12.39 14.47
C PHE A 262 -0.86 10.89 14.68
N ASP A 263 -0.96 10.13 13.59
CA ASP A 263 -1.29 8.71 13.63
C ASP A 263 -0.65 7.95 12.45
N PRO A 264 0.37 7.10 12.69
CA PRO A 264 0.98 6.32 11.63
C PRO A 264 0.20 5.04 11.28
N THR A 265 -0.91 4.75 11.99
CA THR A 265 -1.73 3.55 11.74
C THR A 265 -2.37 3.62 10.34
N GLY A 266 -2.26 2.54 9.59
CA GLY A 266 -2.78 2.47 8.24
C GLY A 266 -1.94 3.18 7.17
N ALA A 267 -0.81 3.83 7.53
CA ALA A 267 0.07 4.46 6.55
C ALA A 267 0.62 3.45 5.54
N GLY A 268 0.98 2.24 6.00
CA GLY A 268 1.43 1.14 5.13
C GLY A 268 0.33 0.65 4.18
N ASP A 269 -0.89 0.52 4.67
CA ASP A 269 -2.06 0.15 3.87
C ASP A 269 -2.44 1.25 2.87
N THR A 270 -2.36 2.50 3.31
CA THR A 270 -2.57 3.67 2.45
C THR A 270 -1.52 3.74 1.34
N PHE A 271 -0.26 3.45 1.69
CA PHE A 271 0.81 3.31 0.69
C PHE A 271 0.45 2.23 -0.34
N ALA A 272 0.02 1.04 0.10
CA ALA A 272 -0.40 -0.04 -0.79
C ALA A 272 -1.58 0.38 -1.68
N GLY A 273 -2.55 1.12 -1.13
CA GLY A 273 -3.68 1.68 -1.87
C GLY A 273 -3.27 2.68 -2.95
N GLY A 274 -2.35 3.59 -2.66
CA GLY A 274 -1.78 4.53 -3.62
C GLY A 274 -0.97 3.83 -4.73
N PHE A 275 -0.12 2.89 -4.32
CA PHE A 275 0.69 2.08 -5.23
C PHE A 275 -0.17 1.32 -6.24
N ILE A 276 -1.12 0.52 -5.77
CA ILE A 276 -1.97 -0.29 -6.67
C ILE A 276 -2.94 0.58 -7.47
N GLY A 277 -3.47 1.65 -6.87
CA GLY A 277 -4.36 2.58 -7.53
C GLY A 277 -3.70 3.24 -8.74
N HIS A 278 -2.43 3.68 -8.61
CA HIS A 278 -1.65 4.22 -9.72
C HIS A 278 -1.42 3.19 -10.82
N LEU A 279 -0.98 1.97 -10.49
CA LEU A 279 -0.75 0.90 -11.47
C LEU A 279 -2.04 0.53 -12.22
N ALA A 280 -3.15 0.45 -11.52
CA ALA A 280 -4.46 0.17 -12.13
C ALA A 280 -4.92 1.30 -13.06
N LYS A 281 -4.72 2.57 -12.66
CA LYS A 281 -5.04 3.76 -13.47
C LYS A 281 -4.22 3.81 -14.75
N THR A 282 -2.92 3.54 -14.67
CA THR A 282 -1.99 3.62 -15.81
C THR A 282 -2.00 2.36 -16.68
N LYS A 283 -2.46 1.22 -16.15
CA LYS A 283 -2.43 -0.10 -16.81
C LYS A 283 -1.02 -0.59 -17.16
N ASP A 284 -0.01 -0.02 -16.55
CA ASP A 284 1.41 -0.31 -16.79
C ASP A 284 2.05 -0.84 -15.50
N ILE A 285 2.55 -2.08 -15.57
CA ILE A 285 3.26 -2.75 -14.47
C ILE A 285 4.78 -2.83 -14.71
N SER A 286 5.33 -2.00 -15.60
CA SER A 286 6.76 -1.88 -15.82
C SER A 286 7.48 -1.37 -14.57
N PHE A 287 8.77 -1.71 -14.45
CA PHE A 287 9.59 -1.25 -13.34
C PHE A 287 9.64 0.29 -13.24
N GLU A 288 9.69 0.98 -14.39
CA GLU A 288 9.69 2.44 -14.44
C GLU A 288 8.39 3.03 -13.88
N ASN A 289 7.24 2.46 -14.26
CA ASN A 289 5.96 2.90 -13.70
C ASN A 289 5.79 2.52 -12.22
N MET A 290 6.38 1.42 -11.76
CA MET A 290 6.42 1.06 -10.35
C MET A 290 7.18 2.07 -9.50
N LYS A 291 8.23 2.72 -10.02
CA LYS A 291 8.91 3.83 -9.33
C LYS A 291 7.94 4.99 -9.08
N THR A 292 7.16 5.36 -10.09
CA THR A 292 6.11 6.39 -9.95
C THR A 292 5.03 5.94 -8.97
N ALA A 293 4.60 4.67 -9.05
CA ALA A 293 3.60 4.12 -8.13
C ALA A 293 4.04 4.18 -6.66
N ILE A 294 5.34 3.98 -6.36
CA ILE A 294 5.90 4.12 -5.00
C ILE A 294 5.85 5.57 -4.52
N ILE A 295 6.17 6.55 -5.38
CA ILE A 295 6.03 7.97 -5.04
C ILE A 295 4.55 8.30 -4.75
N VAL A 296 3.62 7.81 -5.57
CA VAL A 296 2.17 7.98 -5.31
C VAL A 296 1.78 7.32 -3.99
N GLY A 297 2.26 6.10 -3.71
CA GLY A 297 2.06 5.43 -2.43
C GLY A 297 2.57 6.25 -1.25
N SER A 298 3.79 6.80 -1.34
CA SER A 298 4.38 7.66 -0.31
C SER A 298 3.59 8.96 -0.13
N ALA A 299 3.11 9.58 -1.21
CA ALA A 299 2.28 10.78 -1.15
C ALA A 299 0.95 10.50 -0.45
N MET A 300 0.30 9.37 -0.77
CA MET A 300 -0.95 8.99 -0.09
C MET A 300 -0.72 8.67 1.39
N ALA A 301 0.34 7.93 1.73
CA ALA A 301 0.70 7.64 3.11
C ALA A 301 0.96 8.92 3.93
N SER A 302 1.53 9.97 3.32
CA SER A 302 1.76 11.24 3.99
C SER A 302 0.46 11.97 4.39
N PHE A 303 -0.65 11.78 3.65
CA PHE A 303 -1.95 12.26 4.08
C PHE A 303 -2.53 11.44 5.24
N CYS A 304 -2.33 10.13 5.23
CA CYS A 304 -2.86 9.25 6.28
C CYS A 304 -2.42 9.70 7.67
N VAL A 305 -1.15 10.05 7.82
CA VAL A 305 -0.56 10.37 9.12
C VAL A 305 -0.94 11.74 9.67
N GLU A 306 -1.65 12.58 8.90
CA GLU A 306 -2.09 13.93 9.31
C GLU A 306 -3.29 13.92 10.28
N LYS A 307 -4.06 12.81 10.36
CA LYS A 307 -5.23 12.66 11.23
C LYS A 307 -5.38 11.22 11.71
N PHE A 308 -6.04 11.03 12.83
CA PHE A 308 -6.39 9.70 13.31
C PHE A 308 -7.29 8.95 12.31
N GLY A 309 -6.96 7.67 12.08
CA GLY A 309 -7.70 6.75 11.23
C GLY A 309 -7.85 7.24 9.79
N THR A 310 -9.03 7.03 9.19
CA THR A 310 -9.31 7.42 7.81
C THR A 310 -9.72 8.89 7.63
N GLY A 311 -9.65 9.70 8.68
CA GLY A 311 -10.20 11.07 8.69
C GLY A 311 -9.69 11.93 7.55
N ARG A 312 -8.37 12.01 7.32
CA ARG A 312 -7.81 12.81 6.24
C ARG A 312 -8.09 12.20 4.86
N LEU A 313 -8.05 10.88 4.72
CA LEU A 313 -8.27 10.19 3.43
C LEU A 313 -9.67 10.42 2.84
N ARG A 314 -10.65 10.74 3.68
CA ARG A 314 -12.03 11.06 3.25
C ARG A 314 -12.17 12.45 2.65
N GLU A 315 -11.28 13.35 3.02
CA GLU A 315 -11.35 14.78 2.69
C GLU A 315 -10.50 15.14 1.48
N ILE A 316 -9.49 14.32 1.15
CA ILE A 316 -8.54 14.63 0.05
C ILE A 316 -9.24 14.69 -1.30
N THR A 317 -8.84 15.70 -2.08
CA THR A 317 -9.28 15.94 -3.46
C THR A 317 -8.18 15.55 -4.45
N GLN A 318 -8.50 15.53 -5.74
CA GLN A 318 -7.49 15.34 -6.79
C GLN A 318 -6.46 16.49 -6.82
N ASP A 319 -6.88 17.71 -6.48
CA ASP A 319 -5.98 18.87 -6.40
C ASP A 319 -5.00 18.71 -5.24
N ASP A 320 -5.46 18.23 -4.06
CA ASP A 320 -4.57 17.91 -2.93
C ASP A 320 -3.51 16.87 -3.34
N ILE A 321 -3.93 15.79 -4.04
CA ILE A 321 -3.02 14.74 -4.50
C ILE A 321 -1.99 15.30 -5.48
N SER A 322 -2.43 16.13 -6.44
CA SER A 322 -1.54 16.75 -7.43
C SER A 322 -0.51 17.67 -6.76
N ALA A 323 -0.97 18.55 -5.87
CA ALA A 323 -0.08 19.44 -5.12
C ALA A 323 0.93 18.66 -4.25
N ARG A 324 0.49 17.54 -3.64
CA ARG A 324 1.38 16.69 -2.85
C ARG A 324 2.44 16.00 -3.71
N LEU A 325 2.09 15.56 -4.91
CA LEU A 325 3.05 14.97 -5.85
C LEU A 325 4.07 16.00 -6.36
N GLU A 326 3.65 17.25 -6.57
CA GLU A 326 4.56 18.35 -6.89
C GLU A 326 5.62 18.56 -5.79
N GLN A 327 5.22 18.52 -4.51
CA GLN A 327 6.17 18.60 -3.38
C GLN A 327 7.21 17.47 -3.42
N PHE A 328 6.83 16.23 -3.82
CA PHE A 328 7.79 15.15 -4.00
C PHE A 328 8.78 15.40 -5.14
N VAL A 329 8.32 16.00 -6.24
CA VAL A 329 9.21 16.38 -7.35
C VAL A 329 10.21 17.44 -6.88
N GLU A 330 9.76 18.47 -6.18
CA GLU A 330 10.61 19.52 -5.65
C GLU A 330 11.63 18.97 -4.62
N LEU A 331 11.20 18.03 -3.78
CA LEU A 331 12.04 17.43 -2.73
C LEU A 331 13.30 16.74 -3.27
N VAL A 332 13.23 16.18 -4.49
CA VAL A 332 14.33 15.38 -5.09
C VAL A 332 14.93 16.04 -6.32
N ASN A 333 14.47 17.23 -6.68
CA ASN A 333 15.00 17.95 -7.82
C ASN A 333 16.33 18.61 -7.48
N PHE A 334 17.38 18.30 -8.23
CA PHE A 334 18.69 18.95 -8.12
C PHE A 334 19.42 18.89 -9.46
N ASP A 335 20.23 19.90 -9.70
CA ASP A 335 21.15 19.95 -10.84
C ASP A 335 22.55 19.49 -10.41
N ILE A 336 23.21 18.71 -11.26
CA ILE A 336 24.59 18.30 -11.06
C ILE A 336 25.38 18.44 -12.37
N ASP A 337 26.48 19.17 -12.33
CA ASP A 337 27.46 19.20 -13.42
C ASP A 337 28.39 17.98 -13.23
N LEU A 338 28.33 17.04 -14.17
CA LEU A 338 29.27 15.91 -14.21
C LEU A 338 30.61 16.44 -14.74
N VAL A 339 31.63 16.47 -13.90
CA VAL A 339 33.00 16.91 -14.22
C VAL A 339 33.76 15.80 -14.96
#